data_059d358302c3ced5ef83a88676e8de86
#
_entry.id   059d358302c3ced5ef83a88676e8de86
#
_cell.length_a   1.000
_cell.length_b   1.000
_cell.length_c   1.000
_cell.angle_alpha   90.00
_cell.angle_beta   90.00
_cell.angle_gamma   90.00
#
_symmetry.space_group_name_H-M   'P 1'
#
loop_
_entity.id
_entity.type
_entity.pdbx_description
1 polymer ?
#
loop_
_entity_poly.entity_id
_entity_poly.type
_entity_poly.pdbx_seq_one_letter_code
_entity_poly.pdbx_strand_id
1 'polypeptide(L)'
;FNENKIEIEKSNMSFSVSVEDSNFEYCGKGLNGIFSNKMNLFNIKFLKMFFDIIKFYKKSDKLDNLNEKITLGDYLIKNNLSKAFINYHLIPMVSAIWSMPPYAANKMPLKFFLKFFQNHGLFKLKNRPQWYTVSNRSRSYVKTILSKISGEYFKNYKVNKIISKSNG
;
A
#
# COMPACT_ATOMS: atom_id res chain seq x y z
N PHE A 1 -11.68 17.13 -1.79
CA PHE A 1 -12.52 17.21 -0.57
C PHE A 1 -12.72 18.67 -0.15
N ASN A 2 -11.68 19.52 -0.24
CA ASN A 2 -11.75 20.94 0.14
C ASN A 2 -12.85 21.71 -0.59
N GLU A 3 -12.98 21.55 -1.92
CA GLU A 3 -14.00 22.19 -2.74
C GLU A 3 -15.43 21.86 -2.30
N ASN A 4 -15.64 20.67 -1.78
CA ASN A 4 -16.95 20.20 -1.34
C ASN A 4 -17.16 20.33 0.16
N LYS A 5 -16.23 20.95 0.90
CA LYS A 5 -16.29 21.12 2.36
C LYS A 5 -16.53 19.79 3.10
N ILE A 6 -15.93 18.70 2.62
CA ILE A 6 -16.05 17.38 3.22
C ILE A 6 -15.10 17.32 4.41
N GLU A 7 -15.62 16.98 5.56
CA GLU A 7 -14.83 16.84 6.78
C GLU A 7 -13.88 15.65 6.68
N ILE A 8 -12.64 15.88 7.10
CA ILE A 8 -11.58 14.87 7.16
C ILE A 8 -10.97 14.84 8.54
N GLU A 9 -10.55 13.67 8.97
CA GLU A 9 -9.88 13.45 10.25
C GLU A 9 -8.51 12.78 10.04
N LYS A 10 -7.58 13.02 10.97
CA LYS A 10 -6.26 12.40 10.94
C LYS A 10 -6.39 10.89 11.08
N SER A 11 -5.68 10.15 10.24
CA SER A 11 -5.65 8.71 10.23
C SER A 11 -4.22 8.19 10.27
N ASN A 12 -4.05 6.94 10.64
CA ASN A 12 -2.79 6.22 10.60
C ASN A 12 -2.88 5.10 9.58
N MET A 13 -2.01 5.12 8.58
CA MET A 13 -1.80 3.97 7.72
C MET A 13 -0.77 3.06 8.39
N SER A 14 -1.24 2.13 9.18
CA SER A 14 -0.41 1.14 9.86
C SER A 14 -0.58 -0.24 9.22
N PHE A 15 0.49 -1.01 9.26
CA PHE A 15 0.54 -2.38 8.79
C PHE A 15 1.21 -3.22 9.87
N SER A 16 0.61 -4.33 10.22
CA SER A 16 1.17 -5.27 11.17
C SER A 16 1.12 -6.69 10.61
N VAL A 17 2.05 -7.51 11.03
CA VAL A 17 2.15 -8.92 10.66
C VAL A 17 2.26 -9.74 11.91
N SER A 18 1.45 -10.78 11.98
CA SER A 18 1.56 -11.89 12.92
C SER A 18 1.60 -13.18 12.11
N VAL A 19 2.60 -14.01 12.36
CA VAL A 19 2.77 -15.29 11.67
C VAL A 19 2.34 -16.38 12.62
N GLU A 20 1.29 -17.09 12.23
CA GLU A 20 0.74 -18.23 12.96
C GLU A 20 1.85 -19.27 13.27
N ASP A 21 1.76 -19.90 14.42
CA ASP A 21 2.74 -20.88 14.89
C ASP A 21 4.20 -20.39 15.05
N SER A 22 4.37 -19.07 15.09
CA SER A 22 5.68 -18.48 15.36
C SER A 22 5.57 -17.23 16.23
N ASN A 23 6.66 -16.89 16.94
CA ASN A 23 6.76 -15.63 17.68
C ASN A 23 7.13 -14.44 16.75
N PHE A 24 6.82 -14.55 15.46
CA PHE A 24 7.16 -13.54 14.47
C PHE A 24 6.03 -12.51 14.34
N GLU A 25 6.16 -11.45 15.10
CA GLU A 25 5.15 -10.40 15.19
C GLU A 25 5.77 -9.02 15.18
N TYR A 26 5.22 -8.08 14.40
CA TYR A 26 5.66 -6.69 14.41
C TYR A 26 4.61 -5.75 13.79
N CYS A 27 4.78 -4.46 14.06
CA CYS A 27 4.00 -3.39 13.46
C CYS A 27 4.91 -2.42 12.71
N GLY A 28 4.51 -1.99 11.53
CA GLY A 28 5.25 -1.02 10.69
C GLY A 28 5.25 0.42 11.19
N LYS A 29 4.83 0.67 12.43
CA LYS A 29 4.76 2.00 13.06
C LYS A 29 6.10 2.44 13.64
N GLY A 30 7.12 2.56 12.76
CA GLY A 30 8.47 2.97 13.15
C GLY A 30 9.25 1.87 13.89
N LEU A 31 10.41 2.23 14.44
CA LEU A 31 11.29 1.28 15.14
C LEU A 31 10.62 0.65 16.36
N ASN A 32 9.86 1.43 17.13
CA ASN A 32 9.16 0.92 18.31
C ASN A 32 8.10 -0.14 17.95
N GLY A 33 7.44 -0.01 16.81
CA GLY A 33 6.51 -1.00 16.31
C GLY A 33 7.21 -2.25 15.78
N ILE A 34 8.32 -2.09 15.06
CA ILE A 34 9.11 -3.18 14.52
C ILE A 34 9.70 -4.04 15.64
N PHE A 35 10.17 -3.42 16.70
CA PHE A 35 10.75 -4.09 17.88
C PHE A 35 9.80 -4.14 19.09
N SER A 36 8.49 -4.06 18.88
CA SER A 36 7.48 -4.20 19.93
C SER A 36 7.63 -5.53 20.68
N ASN A 37 7.91 -6.61 19.97
CA ASN A 37 8.37 -7.85 20.56
C ASN A 37 9.91 -7.83 20.68
N LYS A 38 10.42 -7.70 21.90
CA LYS A 38 11.87 -7.63 22.17
C LYS A 38 12.64 -8.90 21.74
N MET A 39 11.97 -10.05 21.67
CA MET A 39 12.57 -11.29 21.19
C MET A 39 13.00 -11.18 19.72
N ASN A 40 12.42 -10.28 18.95
CA ASN A 40 12.83 -10.01 17.57
C ASN A 40 14.29 -9.55 17.45
N LEU A 41 14.86 -8.92 18.49
CA LEU A 41 16.26 -8.52 18.53
C LEU A 41 17.25 -9.71 18.51
N PHE A 42 16.81 -10.88 18.96
CA PHE A 42 17.60 -12.11 18.98
C PHE A 42 17.24 -13.06 17.82
N ASN A 43 16.27 -12.68 16.98
CA ASN A 43 15.83 -13.50 15.86
C ASN A 43 16.59 -13.13 14.58
N ILE A 44 17.54 -13.97 14.17
CA ILE A 44 18.36 -13.74 12.97
C ILE A 44 17.51 -13.56 11.70
N LYS A 45 16.43 -14.34 11.56
CA LYS A 45 15.51 -14.20 10.39
C LYS A 45 14.83 -12.84 10.40
N PHE A 46 14.43 -12.35 11.56
CA PHE A 46 13.82 -11.04 11.72
C PHE A 46 14.81 -9.91 11.42
N LEU A 47 16.02 -9.98 11.97
CA LEU A 47 17.07 -9.00 11.70
C LEU A 47 17.40 -8.94 10.20
N LYS A 48 17.52 -10.09 9.54
CA LYS A 48 17.75 -10.14 8.09
C LYS A 48 16.61 -9.49 7.32
N MET A 49 15.35 -9.76 7.67
CA MET A 49 14.20 -9.07 7.11
C MET A 49 14.28 -7.56 7.31
N PHE A 50 14.61 -7.10 8.50
CA PHE A 50 14.71 -5.68 8.83
C PHE A 50 15.77 -4.97 7.97
N PHE A 51 16.95 -5.54 7.82
CA PHE A 51 17.99 -4.98 6.95
C PHE A 51 17.58 -5.01 5.46
N ASP A 52 16.89 -6.04 5.02
CA ASP A 52 16.36 -6.11 3.66
C ASP A 52 15.27 -5.05 3.40
N ILE A 53 14.42 -4.73 4.38
CA ILE A 53 13.47 -3.62 4.31
C ILE A 53 14.21 -2.30 4.03
N ILE A 54 15.23 -2.00 4.82
CA ILE A 54 16.01 -0.77 4.68
C ILE A 54 16.70 -0.72 3.31
N LYS A 55 17.34 -1.81 2.92
CA LYS A 55 18.05 -1.94 1.63
C LYS A 55 17.09 -1.77 0.45
N PHE A 56 15.97 -2.47 0.50
CA PHE A 56 14.95 -2.44 -0.55
C PHE A 56 14.34 -1.04 -0.67
N TYR A 57 13.94 -0.41 0.43
CA TYR A 57 13.31 0.91 0.41
C TYR A 57 14.26 1.99 -0.14
N LYS A 58 15.51 2.02 0.32
CA LYS A 58 16.52 2.97 -0.16
C LYS A 58 16.85 2.80 -1.64
N LYS A 59 16.89 1.56 -2.14
CA LYS A 59 17.18 1.27 -3.53
C LYS A 59 15.98 1.56 -4.42
N SER A 60 14.79 1.16 -3.98
CA SER A 60 13.56 1.23 -4.77
C SER A 60 13.03 2.66 -4.92
N ASP A 61 13.26 3.52 -3.93
CA ASP A 61 12.88 4.93 -3.98
C ASP A 61 13.59 5.71 -5.12
N LYS A 62 14.72 5.21 -5.57
CA LYS A 62 15.57 5.82 -6.62
C LYS A 62 15.44 5.15 -7.99
N LEU A 63 14.59 4.14 -8.11
CA LEU A 63 14.45 3.42 -9.37
C LEU A 63 13.50 4.16 -10.32
N ASP A 64 14.12 4.76 -11.34
CA ASP A 64 13.43 5.34 -12.49
C ASP A 64 13.73 4.50 -13.76
N ASN A 65 12.98 4.70 -14.83
CA ASN A 65 13.21 4.11 -16.17
C ASN A 65 13.25 2.57 -16.21
N LEU A 66 12.36 1.93 -15.50
CA LEU A 66 12.24 0.47 -15.52
C LEU A 66 11.52 -0.04 -16.77
N ASN A 67 11.98 -1.17 -17.26
CA ASN A 67 11.28 -1.92 -18.30
C ASN A 67 9.91 -2.38 -17.77
N GLU A 68 8.85 -2.10 -18.49
CA GLU A 68 7.46 -2.39 -18.09
C GLU A 68 7.16 -3.89 -17.96
N LYS A 69 7.99 -4.75 -18.58
CA LYS A 69 7.81 -6.21 -18.54
C LYS A 69 8.33 -6.87 -17.25
N ILE A 70 9.12 -6.15 -16.43
CA ILE A 70 9.69 -6.72 -15.21
C ILE A 70 8.60 -6.80 -14.13
N THR A 71 8.42 -7.98 -13.54
CA THR A 71 7.52 -8.18 -12.41
C THR A 71 8.20 -7.93 -11.07
N LEU A 72 7.40 -7.74 -10.03
CA LEU A 72 7.90 -7.66 -8.65
C LEU A 72 8.67 -8.94 -8.29
N GLY A 73 8.14 -10.12 -8.63
CA GLY A 73 8.80 -11.39 -8.37
C GLY A 73 10.18 -11.50 -9.02
N ASP A 74 10.31 -11.13 -10.30
CA ASP A 74 11.60 -11.13 -11.01
C ASP A 74 12.63 -10.23 -10.30
N TYR A 75 12.19 -9.06 -9.86
CA TYR A 75 13.04 -8.13 -9.13
C TYR A 75 13.51 -8.68 -7.79
N LEU A 76 12.63 -9.33 -7.04
CA LEU A 76 12.94 -9.91 -5.74
C LEU A 76 13.98 -11.04 -5.87
N ILE A 77 13.82 -11.91 -6.85
CA ILE A 77 14.77 -12.99 -7.16
C ILE A 77 16.13 -12.41 -7.54
N LYS A 78 16.16 -11.47 -8.48
CA LYS A 78 17.40 -10.85 -8.97
C LYS A 78 18.21 -10.13 -7.87
N ASN A 79 17.57 -9.62 -6.85
CA ASN A 79 18.23 -8.86 -5.78
C ASN A 79 18.58 -9.68 -4.54
N ASN A 80 18.40 -11.00 -4.56
CA ASN A 80 18.74 -11.93 -3.46
C ASN A 80 18.20 -11.47 -2.11
N LEU A 81 16.93 -11.04 -2.08
CA LEU A 81 16.28 -10.64 -0.83
C LEU A 81 15.84 -11.88 -0.04
N SER A 82 15.89 -11.79 1.27
CA SER A 82 15.58 -12.93 2.14
C SER A 82 14.14 -13.39 2.02
N LYS A 83 13.90 -14.69 2.17
CA LYS A 83 12.56 -15.25 2.23
C LYS A 83 11.71 -14.62 3.33
N ALA A 84 12.33 -14.23 4.45
CA ALA A 84 11.65 -13.56 5.54
C ALA A 84 11.13 -12.18 5.10
N PHE A 85 11.93 -11.37 4.38
CA PHE A 85 11.49 -10.11 3.82
C PHE A 85 10.34 -10.28 2.82
N ILE A 86 10.47 -11.25 1.92
CA ILE A 86 9.47 -11.51 0.89
C ILE A 86 8.15 -11.97 1.52
N ASN A 87 8.21 -13.03 2.37
CA ASN A 87 7.01 -13.71 2.84
C ASN A 87 6.36 -13.05 4.06
N TYR A 88 7.13 -12.33 4.88
CA TYR A 88 6.62 -11.76 6.14
C TYR A 88 6.57 -10.23 6.15
N HIS A 89 6.99 -9.56 5.07
CA HIS A 89 6.86 -8.12 4.94
C HIS A 89 6.23 -7.71 3.62
N LEU A 90 6.93 -7.94 2.50
CA LEU A 90 6.56 -7.32 1.23
C LEU A 90 5.27 -7.90 0.65
N ILE A 91 5.21 -9.23 0.49
CA ILE A 91 4.04 -9.89 -0.11
C ILE A 91 2.77 -9.70 0.74
N PRO A 92 2.79 -9.87 2.08
CA PRO A 92 1.61 -9.57 2.90
C PRO A 92 1.14 -8.13 2.78
N MET A 93 2.07 -7.16 2.74
CA MET A 93 1.74 -5.75 2.59
C MET A 93 1.10 -5.47 1.22
N VAL A 94 1.68 -6.00 0.14
CA VAL A 94 1.11 -5.88 -1.21
C VAL A 94 -0.27 -6.53 -1.28
N SER A 95 -0.41 -7.73 -0.74
CA SER A 95 -1.68 -8.44 -0.69
C SER A 95 -2.77 -7.66 0.06
N ALA A 96 -2.41 -7.04 1.19
CA ALA A 96 -3.34 -6.23 1.97
C ALA A 96 -3.76 -4.95 1.25
N ILE A 97 -2.82 -4.24 0.59
CA ILE A 97 -3.10 -2.98 -0.13
C ILE A 97 -4.05 -3.22 -1.32
N TRP A 98 -3.83 -4.27 -2.08
CA TRP A 98 -4.62 -4.54 -3.30
C TRP A 98 -5.65 -5.67 -3.15
N SER A 99 -5.86 -6.18 -1.93
CA SER A 99 -6.81 -7.28 -1.66
C SER A 99 -6.61 -8.46 -2.61
N MET A 100 -5.35 -8.83 -2.86
CA MET A 100 -4.98 -9.88 -3.80
C MET A 100 -4.28 -11.04 -3.12
N PRO A 101 -4.37 -12.26 -3.67
CA PRO A 101 -3.64 -13.40 -3.12
C PRO A 101 -2.13 -13.28 -3.36
N PRO A 102 -1.28 -13.88 -2.50
CA PRO A 102 0.18 -13.76 -2.56
C PRO A 102 0.81 -14.10 -3.92
N TYR A 103 0.27 -15.10 -4.63
CA TYR A 103 0.80 -15.49 -5.95
C TYR A 103 0.58 -14.40 -7.02
N ALA A 104 -0.50 -13.62 -6.90
CA ALA A 104 -0.77 -12.52 -7.82
C ALA A 104 0.15 -11.31 -7.54
N ALA A 105 0.54 -11.08 -6.29
CA ALA A 105 1.47 -10.03 -5.93
C ALA A 105 2.83 -10.16 -6.64
N ASN A 106 3.34 -11.38 -6.80
CA ASN A 106 4.59 -11.62 -7.53
C ASN A 106 4.51 -11.27 -9.02
N LYS A 107 3.32 -11.37 -9.63
CA LYS A 107 3.10 -11.06 -11.05
C LYS A 107 2.83 -9.57 -11.32
N MET A 108 2.76 -8.76 -10.27
CA MET A 108 2.52 -7.31 -10.38
C MET A 108 3.66 -6.64 -11.17
N PRO A 109 3.36 -5.74 -12.13
CA PRO A 109 4.39 -4.95 -12.79
C PRO A 109 5.19 -4.12 -11.79
N LEU A 110 6.51 -4.27 -11.80
CA LEU A 110 7.39 -3.59 -10.85
C LEU A 110 7.24 -2.07 -10.90
N LYS A 111 7.14 -1.50 -12.09
CA LYS A 111 6.97 -0.05 -12.30
C LYS A 111 5.70 0.47 -11.61
N PHE A 112 4.58 -0.25 -11.72
CA PHE A 112 3.32 0.10 -11.08
C PHE A 112 3.46 0.08 -9.54
N PHE A 113 4.04 -1.00 -9.00
CA PHE A 113 4.31 -1.14 -7.57
C PHE A 113 5.17 0.01 -7.03
N LEU A 114 6.30 0.30 -7.68
CA LEU A 114 7.22 1.34 -7.24
C LEU A 114 6.60 2.72 -7.29
N LYS A 115 5.91 3.06 -8.38
CA LYS A 115 5.23 4.35 -8.53
C LYS A 115 4.15 4.56 -7.46
N PHE A 116 3.40 3.51 -7.12
CA PHE A 116 2.43 3.58 -6.04
C PHE A 116 3.10 3.86 -4.70
N PHE A 117 4.16 3.11 -4.36
CA PHE A 117 4.88 3.28 -3.10
C PHE A 117 5.56 4.64 -2.98
N GLN A 118 6.15 5.15 -4.07
CA GLN A 118 6.74 6.50 -4.14
C GLN A 118 5.68 7.58 -3.92
N ASN A 119 4.57 7.53 -4.67
CA ASN A 119 3.49 8.51 -4.58
C ASN A 119 2.87 8.58 -3.18
N HIS A 120 2.81 7.46 -2.47
CA HIS A 120 2.25 7.36 -1.12
C HIS A 120 3.30 7.52 -0.03
N GLY A 121 4.56 7.77 -0.37
CA GLY A 121 5.66 7.93 0.59
C GLY A 121 5.93 6.68 1.43
N LEU A 122 5.58 5.48 0.93
CA LEU A 122 5.70 4.22 1.67
C LEU A 122 7.15 3.77 1.84
N PHE A 123 8.06 4.20 0.95
CA PHE A 123 9.50 3.96 1.10
C PHE A 123 10.18 4.85 2.15
N LYS A 124 9.50 5.89 2.63
CA LYS A 124 10.06 6.78 3.64
C LYS A 124 10.08 6.12 5.01
N LEU A 125 11.24 6.03 5.62
CA LEU A 125 11.42 5.53 6.99
C LEU A 125 11.14 6.60 8.05
N LYS A 126 11.32 7.89 7.68
CA LYS A 126 11.05 9.08 8.51
C LYS A 126 10.23 10.09 7.70
N ASN A 127 9.60 11.03 8.38
CA ASN A 127 8.82 12.11 7.75
C ASN A 127 7.76 11.58 6.76
N ARG A 128 7.04 10.54 7.17
CA ARG A 128 5.91 10.01 6.39
C ARG A 128 4.80 11.04 6.31
N PRO A 129 4.06 11.11 5.19
CA PRO A 129 2.93 12.02 5.06
C PRO A 129 1.87 11.69 6.13
N GLN A 130 1.21 12.74 6.65
CA GLN A 130 0.05 12.56 7.51
C GLN A 130 -1.12 12.06 6.65
N TRP A 131 -1.66 10.92 7.00
CA TRP A 131 -2.84 10.37 6.37
C TRP A 131 -4.10 10.96 6.97
N TYR A 132 -5.10 11.11 6.11
CA TYR A 132 -6.43 11.57 6.49
C TYR A 132 -7.47 10.60 5.94
N THR A 133 -8.55 10.46 6.65
CA THR A 133 -9.75 9.75 6.19
C THR A 133 -10.95 10.69 6.24
N VAL A 134 -12.01 10.32 5.52
CA VAL A 134 -13.26 11.09 5.55
C VAL A 134 -14.00 10.79 6.84
N SER A 135 -14.35 11.84 7.60
CA SER A 135 -15.21 11.73 8.77
C SER A 135 -16.57 11.14 8.37
N ASN A 136 -17.11 10.27 9.20
CA ASN A 136 -18.39 9.58 8.93
C ASN A 136 -18.39 8.68 7.69
N ARG A 137 -17.22 8.18 7.27
CA ARG A 137 -17.02 7.23 6.17
C ARG A 137 -17.38 7.78 4.78
N SER A 138 -17.20 6.96 3.76
CA SER A 138 -17.40 7.33 2.35
C SER A 138 -18.82 7.79 2.03
N ARG A 139 -19.83 7.35 2.78
CA ARG A 139 -21.22 7.74 2.56
C ARG A 139 -21.45 9.25 2.69
N SER A 140 -20.67 9.95 3.53
CA SER A 140 -20.82 11.39 3.73
C SER A 140 -20.47 12.18 2.45
N TYR A 141 -19.33 11.90 1.83
CA TYR A 141 -18.94 12.60 0.61
C TYR A 141 -19.81 12.21 -0.60
N VAL A 142 -20.23 10.95 -0.69
CA VAL A 142 -21.16 10.52 -1.76
C VAL A 142 -22.48 11.30 -1.65
N LYS A 143 -23.04 11.42 -0.45
CA LYS A 143 -24.27 12.20 -0.21
C LYS A 143 -24.09 13.65 -0.58
N THR A 144 -22.96 14.27 -0.20
CA THR A 144 -22.66 15.67 -0.52
C THR A 144 -22.49 15.89 -2.02
N ILE A 145 -21.85 14.96 -2.74
CA ILE A 145 -21.69 15.06 -4.20
C ILE A 145 -23.05 14.91 -4.88
N LEU A 146 -23.83 13.89 -4.51
CA LEU A 146 -25.15 13.65 -5.09
C LEU A 146 -26.11 14.83 -4.90
N SER A 147 -26.05 15.54 -3.76
CA SER A 147 -26.88 16.71 -3.52
C SER A 147 -26.56 17.91 -4.42
N LYS A 148 -25.40 17.90 -5.10
CA LYS A 148 -24.96 18.95 -6.01
C LYS A 148 -25.20 18.62 -7.50
N ILE A 149 -25.59 17.40 -7.79
CA ILE A 149 -25.90 16.98 -9.15
C ILE A 149 -27.31 17.47 -9.49
N SER A 150 -27.41 18.28 -10.55
CA SER A 150 -28.68 18.80 -11.07
C SER A 150 -29.43 17.81 -11.96
N GLY A 151 -28.79 16.72 -12.37
CA GLY A 151 -29.35 15.66 -13.21
C GLY A 151 -30.00 14.54 -12.41
N GLU A 152 -30.67 13.65 -13.11
CA GLU A 152 -31.22 12.44 -12.55
C GLU A 152 -30.11 11.40 -12.28
N TYR A 153 -30.22 10.63 -11.20
CA TYR A 153 -29.35 9.49 -10.95
C TYR A 153 -30.17 8.23 -10.69
N PHE A 154 -29.71 7.14 -11.28
CA PHE A 154 -30.39 5.85 -11.20
C PHE A 154 -29.56 4.87 -10.39
N LYS A 155 -30.24 4.17 -9.46
CA LYS A 155 -29.62 3.07 -8.69
C LYS A 155 -29.92 1.73 -9.36
N ASN A 156 -29.04 0.75 -9.13
CA ASN A 156 -29.19 -0.61 -9.66
C ASN A 156 -29.16 -0.71 -11.19
N TYR A 157 -28.61 0.28 -11.87
CA TYR A 157 -28.38 0.27 -13.31
C TYR A 157 -26.94 -0.11 -13.62
N LYS A 158 -26.74 -1.12 -14.44
CA LYS A 158 -25.43 -1.50 -14.95
C LYS A 158 -25.07 -0.60 -16.13
N VAL A 159 -23.94 0.09 -16.05
CA VAL A 159 -23.40 0.84 -17.17
C VAL A 159 -22.80 -0.13 -18.18
N ASN A 160 -23.39 -0.22 -19.38
CA ASN A 160 -22.90 -1.10 -20.45
C ASN A 160 -21.92 -0.39 -21.38
N LYS A 161 -22.11 0.92 -21.64
CA LYS A 161 -21.28 1.68 -22.57
C LYS A 161 -21.28 3.16 -22.20
N ILE A 162 -20.12 3.79 -22.30
CA ILE A 162 -19.96 5.24 -22.23
C ILE A 162 -19.53 5.71 -23.61
N ILE A 163 -20.26 6.67 -24.18
CA ILE A 163 -19.97 7.27 -25.48
C ILE A 163 -19.65 8.74 -25.25
N SER A 164 -18.40 9.14 -25.53
CA SER A 164 -18.03 10.54 -25.55
C SER A 164 -18.50 11.16 -26.88
N LYS A 165 -19.23 12.28 -26.80
CA LYS A 165 -19.62 13.06 -27.98
C LYS A 165 -18.70 14.27 -28.09
N SER A 166 -18.44 14.71 -29.32
CA SER A 166 -17.55 15.84 -29.62
C SER A 166 -18.03 17.21 -29.05
N ASN A 167 -19.22 17.27 -28.50
CA ASN A 167 -19.84 18.50 -27.98
C ASN A 167 -19.99 18.50 -26.44
N GLY A 168 -19.17 17.75 -25.70
CA GLY A 168 -19.14 17.74 -24.23
C GLY A 168 -19.41 16.39 -23.62
#